data_20b9f98cdf94ac14db65c3e51dfbf4d2
#
_entry.id   20b9f98cdf94ac14db65c3e51dfbf4d2
#
_cell.length_a   1.000
_cell.length_b   1.000
_cell.length_c   1.000
_cell.angle_alpha   90.00
_cell.angle_beta   90.00
_cell.angle_gamma   90.00
#
_symmetry.space_group_name_H-M   'P 1'
#
loop_
_entity.id
_entity.type
_entity.pdbx_description
1 polymer ?
#
loop_
_entity_poly.entity_id
_entity_poly.type
_entity_poly.pdbx_seq_one_letter_code
_entity_poly.pdbx_strand_id
1 'polypeptide(L)'
;MVGDQCDTPVVKRHIQLALESQASLLRFLEERKIDRLGGHGSTAVDVRILSATHVDMQAEMIAGRFRADLYRRVCVLQIDEPPLRARGKDIELLANRMLDRFKTDARRRLWGFAPDAITALHNYVWPGNVRACDVGGAAD
;
A
#
# COMPACT_ATOMS: atom_id res chain seq x y z
N MET A 1 -16.64 -27.80 -2.91
CA MET A 1 -15.35 -27.12 -3.10
C MET A 1 -15.48 -25.77 -2.43
N VAL A 2 -15.04 -25.65 -1.19
CA VAL A 2 -15.03 -24.40 -0.44
C VAL A 2 -13.73 -23.71 -0.84
N GLY A 3 -13.83 -22.55 -1.50
CA GLY A 3 -12.66 -21.75 -1.85
C GLY A 3 -12.02 -21.23 -0.58
N ASP A 4 -10.77 -21.56 -0.37
CA ASP A 4 -9.88 -20.95 0.61
C ASP A 4 -9.75 -19.45 0.27
N GLN A 5 -10.64 -18.63 0.81
CA GLN A 5 -10.40 -17.21 0.95
C GLN A 5 -9.36 -17.05 2.06
N CYS A 6 -8.10 -17.02 1.68
CA CYS A 6 -7.03 -16.59 2.56
C CYS A 6 -7.25 -15.09 2.84
N ASP A 7 -7.96 -14.80 3.92
CA ASP A 7 -8.08 -13.44 4.43
C ASP A 7 -6.69 -12.97 4.85
N THR A 8 -6.08 -12.16 4.00
CA THR A 8 -4.76 -11.59 4.27
C THR A 8 -4.97 -10.25 4.95
N PRO A 9 -4.84 -10.15 6.27
CA PRO A 9 -4.96 -8.87 6.95
C PRO A 9 -3.80 -7.97 6.53
N VAL A 10 -4.14 -6.83 5.94
CA VAL A 10 -3.18 -5.78 5.59
C VAL A 10 -3.04 -4.85 6.77
N VAL A 11 -1.92 -4.94 7.48
CA VAL A 11 -1.62 -4.02 8.58
C VAL A 11 -0.88 -2.81 8.02
N LYS A 12 -1.60 -1.69 7.91
CA LYS A 12 -1.05 -0.40 7.45
C LYS A 12 -0.60 0.44 8.65
N ARG A 13 0.54 1.14 8.52
CA ARG A 13 1.06 2.12 9.48
C ARG A 13 1.63 1.56 10.79
N HIS A 14 2.50 0.57 10.72
CA HIS A 14 3.17 0.03 11.91
C HIS A 14 3.99 1.05 12.72
N ILE A 15 4.44 2.13 12.09
CA ILE A 15 5.34 3.12 12.72
C ILE A 15 4.60 4.00 13.70
N GLN A 16 3.29 4.16 13.56
CA GLN A 16 2.46 4.94 14.48
C GLN A 16 1.95 4.13 15.68
N LEU A 17 2.36 2.85 15.78
CA LEU A 17 2.04 2.03 16.92
C LEU A 17 2.92 2.43 18.11
N ALA A 18 2.31 2.60 19.27
CA ALA A 18 3.05 2.73 20.52
C ALA A 18 3.97 1.51 20.74
N LEU A 19 5.10 1.69 21.39
CA LEU A 19 6.08 0.61 21.64
C LEU A 19 5.46 -0.62 22.29
N GLU A 20 4.47 -0.44 23.16
CA GLU A 20 3.70 -1.53 23.78
C GLU A 20 2.90 -2.34 22.75
N SER A 21 2.27 -1.64 21.79
CA SER A 21 1.53 -2.29 20.70
C SER A 21 2.47 -3.03 19.74
N GLN A 22 3.69 -2.52 19.55
CA GLN A 22 4.72 -3.20 18.77
C GLN A 22 5.16 -4.50 19.45
N ALA A 23 5.28 -4.53 20.79
CA ALA A 23 5.58 -5.74 21.55
C ALA A 23 4.46 -6.79 21.41
N SER A 24 3.21 -6.36 21.47
CA SER A 24 2.05 -7.23 21.28
C SER A 24 2.00 -7.82 19.88
N LEU A 25 2.33 -7.00 18.87
CA LEU A 25 2.42 -7.45 17.48
C LEU A 25 3.55 -8.47 17.29
N LEU A 26 4.72 -8.25 17.91
CA LEU A 26 5.83 -9.19 17.86
C LEU A 26 5.43 -10.55 18.43
N ARG A 27 4.79 -10.54 19.62
CA ARG A 27 4.30 -11.75 20.25
C ARG A 27 3.30 -12.49 19.35
N PHE A 28 2.37 -11.77 18.71
CA PHE A 28 1.45 -12.35 17.74
C PHE A 28 2.18 -13.02 16.56
N LEU A 29 3.23 -12.36 16.01
CA LEU A 29 4.03 -12.89 14.92
C LEU A 29 4.78 -14.18 15.29
N GLU A 30 5.16 -14.33 16.56
CA GLU A 30 5.87 -15.48 17.08
C GLU A 30 4.94 -16.64 17.43
N GLU A 31 3.87 -16.36 18.17
CA GLU A 31 2.97 -17.37 18.69
C GLU A 31 1.85 -17.76 17.71
N ARG A 32 1.53 -16.90 16.72
CA ARG A 32 0.40 -17.06 15.80
C ARG A 32 -0.92 -17.34 16.51
N LYS A 33 -1.14 -16.66 17.65
CA LYS A 33 -2.32 -16.77 18.46
C LYS A 33 -2.93 -15.42 18.75
N ILE A 34 -4.25 -15.38 18.82
CA ILE A 34 -5.01 -14.18 19.17
C ILE A 34 -5.81 -14.48 20.44
N ASP A 35 -5.70 -13.59 21.41
CA ASP A 35 -6.52 -13.60 22.61
C ASP A 35 -7.82 -12.83 22.32
N ARG A 36 -8.96 -13.43 22.62
CA ARG A 36 -10.27 -12.75 22.47
C ARG A 36 -10.45 -11.77 23.62
N LEU A 37 -10.82 -10.54 23.28
CA LEU A 37 -11.21 -9.55 24.28
C LEU A 37 -12.41 -10.07 25.10
N GLY A 38 -12.23 -10.20 26.41
CA GLY A 38 -13.27 -10.70 27.33
C GLY A 38 -13.49 -12.22 27.32
N GLY A 39 -12.68 -12.98 26.60
CA GLY A 39 -12.74 -14.45 26.56
C GLY A 39 -11.59 -15.12 27.28
N HIS A 40 -11.82 -16.35 27.80
CA HIS A 40 -10.77 -17.20 28.31
C HIS A 40 -10.26 -18.12 27.20
N GLY A 41 -9.07 -17.83 26.67
CA GLY A 41 -8.36 -18.71 25.75
C GLY A 41 -7.82 -18.00 24.50
N SER A 42 -6.67 -18.46 24.04
CA SER A 42 -6.04 -18.02 22.80
C SER A 42 -6.45 -18.94 21.64
N THR A 43 -6.69 -18.35 20.48
CA THR A 43 -7.03 -19.07 19.26
C THR A 43 -5.84 -19.01 18.28
N ALA A 44 -5.39 -20.15 17.80
CA ALA A 44 -4.38 -20.22 16.76
C ALA A 44 -4.97 -19.70 15.43
N VAL A 45 -4.19 -18.88 14.72
CA VAL A 45 -4.59 -18.31 13.42
C VAL A 45 -3.47 -18.50 12.42
N ASP A 46 -3.82 -18.90 11.21
CA ASP A 46 -2.90 -18.94 10.08
C ASP A 46 -3.18 -17.75 9.17
N VAL A 47 -2.31 -16.75 9.24
CA VAL A 47 -2.48 -15.49 8.51
C VAL A 47 -1.17 -15.08 7.85
N ARG A 48 -1.27 -14.51 6.67
CA ARG A 48 -0.16 -13.85 5.98
C ARG A 48 -0.24 -12.35 6.26
N ILE A 49 0.86 -11.78 6.73
CA ILE A 49 0.92 -10.36 7.05
C ILE A 49 1.61 -9.62 5.91
N LEU A 50 0.94 -8.58 5.42
CA LEU A 50 1.50 -7.60 4.50
C LEU A 50 1.57 -6.26 5.23
N SER A 51 2.72 -5.63 5.20
CA SER A 51 2.92 -4.30 5.77
C SER A 51 3.32 -3.31 4.68
N ALA A 52 2.82 -2.08 4.77
CA ALA A 52 3.19 -1.01 3.87
C ALA A 52 3.51 0.26 4.68
N THR A 53 4.59 0.91 4.32
CA THR A 53 5.03 2.17 4.94
C THR A 53 5.68 3.07 3.90
N HIS A 54 5.66 4.37 4.14
CA HIS A 54 6.37 5.38 3.36
C HIS A 54 7.56 5.97 4.13
N VAL A 55 7.81 5.46 5.33
CA VAL A 55 8.85 5.96 6.24
C VAL A 55 10.05 5.05 6.19
N ASP A 56 11.24 5.64 6.31
CA ASP A 56 12.48 4.90 6.45
C ASP A 56 12.52 4.16 7.80
N MET A 57 12.28 2.86 7.75
CA MET A 57 12.22 2.00 8.92
C MET A 57 13.57 1.90 9.65
N GLN A 58 14.69 2.05 8.95
CA GLN A 58 16.02 2.03 9.58
C GLN A 58 16.23 3.29 10.41
N ALA A 59 15.85 4.45 9.87
CA ALA A 59 15.88 5.71 10.61
C ALA A 59 15.00 5.66 11.86
N GLU A 60 13.81 5.05 11.76
CA GLU A 60 12.90 4.90 12.90
C GLU A 60 13.46 3.99 14.00
N MET A 61 14.17 2.92 13.62
CA MET A 61 14.87 2.06 14.59
C MET A 61 15.99 2.80 15.31
N ILE A 62 16.81 3.54 14.57
CA ILE A 62 17.92 4.34 15.15
C ILE A 62 17.38 5.39 16.12
N ALA A 63 16.23 5.99 15.78
CA ALA A 63 15.55 6.96 16.62
C ALA A 63 14.79 6.34 17.81
N GLY A 64 14.81 5.01 17.97
CA GLY A 64 14.13 4.30 19.07
C GLY A 64 12.60 4.29 18.99
N ARG A 65 12.01 4.72 17.87
CA ARG A 65 10.56 4.73 17.65
C ARG A 65 10.03 3.41 17.11
N PHE A 66 10.90 2.56 16.60
CA PHE A 66 10.54 1.22 16.13
C PHE A 66 11.50 0.17 16.68
N ARG A 67 10.96 -0.96 17.12
CA ARG A 67 11.76 -2.04 17.72
C ARG A 67 12.51 -2.82 16.63
N ALA A 68 13.79 -3.07 16.88
CA ALA A 68 14.65 -3.80 15.97
C ALA A 68 14.25 -5.28 15.80
N ASP A 69 13.74 -5.90 16.86
CA ASP A 69 13.25 -7.29 16.83
C ASP A 69 12.01 -7.43 15.93
N LEU A 70 11.06 -6.51 16.06
CA LEU A 70 9.88 -6.45 15.20
C LEU A 70 10.26 -6.18 13.73
N TYR A 71 11.20 -5.25 13.49
CA TYR A 71 11.69 -4.97 12.14
C TYR A 71 12.20 -6.23 11.44
N ARG A 72 13.06 -7.00 12.09
CA ARG A 72 13.61 -8.25 11.53
C ARG A 72 12.53 -9.27 11.20
N ARG A 73 11.40 -9.23 11.90
CA ARG A 73 10.30 -10.17 11.70
C ARG A 73 9.35 -9.74 10.58
N VAL A 74 9.13 -8.44 10.43
CA VAL A 74 8.21 -7.86 9.43
C VAL A 74 8.89 -7.61 8.08
N CYS A 75 10.15 -7.21 8.07
CA CYS A 75 10.91 -6.85 6.87
C CYS A 75 11.75 -8.02 6.31
N VAL A 76 11.22 -9.24 6.35
CA VAL A 76 11.88 -10.42 5.75
C VAL A 76 11.91 -10.32 4.22
N LEU A 77 10.86 -9.81 3.62
CA LEU A 77 10.77 -9.50 2.20
C LEU A 77 10.36 -8.05 2.05
N GLN A 78 11.19 -7.27 1.38
CA GLN A 78 10.92 -5.87 1.10
C GLN A 78 10.71 -5.67 -0.40
N ILE A 79 9.68 -4.92 -0.75
CA ILE A 79 9.39 -4.48 -2.12
C ILE A 79 9.35 -2.96 -2.10
N ASP A 80 10.30 -2.33 -2.76
CA ASP A 80 10.33 -0.89 -2.91
C ASP A 80 9.48 -0.48 -4.11
N GLU A 81 8.46 0.31 -3.85
CA GLU A 81 7.58 0.83 -4.90
C GLU A 81 8.11 2.18 -5.41
N PRO A 82 8.65 2.24 -6.64
CA PRO A 82 9.18 3.49 -7.17
C PRO A 82 8.05 4.51 -7.38
N PRO A 83 8.32 5.81 -7.23
CA PRO A 83 7.34 6.85 -7.53
C PRO A 83 6.96 6.83 -9.02
N LEU A 84 5.74 7.29 -9.33
CA LEU A 84 5.17 7.21 -10.68
C LEU A 84 6.08 7.84 -11.75
N ARG A 85 6.73 8.97 -11.42
CA ARG A 85 7.71 9.63 -12.31
C ARG A 85 8.91 8.76 -12.71
N ALA A 86 9.21 7.71 -11.93
CA ALA A 86 10.31 6.78 -12.18
C ALA A 86 9.87 5.50 -12.91
N ARG A 87 8.57 5.36 -13.19
CA ARG A 87 7.99 4.15 -13.81
C ARG A 87 7.87 4.23 -15.34
N GLY A 88 8.38 5.29 -15.96
CA GLY A 88 8.41 5.42 -17.43
C GLY A 88 7.04 5.19 -18.09
N LYS A 89 6.91 4.11 -18.85
CA LYS A 89 5.68 3.80 -19.61
C LYS A 89 4.44 3.46 -18.77
N ASP A 90 4.59 3.20 -17.49
CA ASP A 90 3.44 2.94 -16.60
C ASP A 90 2.52 4.15 -16.49
N ILE A 91 3.05 5.36 -16.71
CA ILE A 91 2.26 6.61 -16.72
C ILE A 91 1.20 6.54 -17.82
N GLU A 92 1.59 6.16 -19.04
CA GLU A 92 0.65 6.04 -20.17
C GLU A 92 -0.37 4.93 -19.93
N LEU A 93 0.08 3.79 -19.39
CA LEU A 93 -0.80 2.66 -19.10
C LEU A 93 -1.87 3.05 -18.07
N LEU A 94 -1.47 3.72 -17.01
CA LEU A 94 -2.39 4.20 -15.98
C LEU A 94 -3.35 5.27 -16.53
N ALA A 95 -2.84 6.23 -17.30
CA ALA A 95 -3.66 7.27 -17.90
C ALA A 95 -4.73 6.67 -18.84
N ASN A 96 -4.35 5.72 -19.71
CA ASN A 96 -5.29 5.04 -20.59
C ASN A 96 -6.34 4.24 -19.80
N ARG A 97 -5.93 3.54 -18.74
CA ARG A 97 -6.87 2.81 -17.88
C ARG A 97 -7.86 3.74 -17.17
N MET A 98 -7.41 4.91 -16.73
CA MET A 98 -8.30 5.93 -16.16
C MET A 98 -9.26 6.50 -17.21
N LEU A 99 -8.74 6.81 -18.40
CA LEU A 99 -9.56 7.25 -19.50
C LEU A 99 -10.66 6.24 -19.86
N ASP A 100 -10.34 4.95 -19.88
CA ASP A 100 -11.32 3.89 -20.16
C ASP A 100 -12.43 3.82 -19.09
N ARG A 101 -12.10 4.06 -17.84
CA ARG A 101 -13.11 4.17 -16.76
C ARG A 101 -14.04 5.37 -16.97
N PHE A 102 -13.50 6.53 -17.38
CA PHE A 102 -14.28 7.73 -17.60
C PHE A 102 -15.05 7.74 -18.92
N LYS A 103 -14.65 6.95 -19.93
CA LYS A 103 -15.37 6.83 -21.19
C LYS A 103 -16.84 6.42 -21.02
N THR A 104 -17.12 5.59 -20.00
CA THR A 104 -18.47 5.11 -19.70
C THR A 104 -19.39 6.24 -19.23
N ASP A 105 -18.83 7.22 -18.49
CA ASP A 105 -19.56 8.32 -17.90
C ASP A 105 -19.55 9.59 -18.79
N ALA A 106 -18.64 9.63 -19.77
CA ALA A 106 -18.50 10.76 -20.65
C ALA A 106 -19.63 10.86 -21.68
N ARG A 107 -20.27 12.04 -21.76
CA ARG A 107 -21.28 12.34 -22.80
C ARG A 107 -20.71 12.46 -24.20
N ARG A 108 -19.39 12.38 -24.36
CA ARG A 108 -18.65 12.51 -25.62
C ARG A 108 -17.81 11.27 -25.87
N ARG A 109 -17.62 10.91 -27.14
CA ARG A 109 -16.69 9.85 -27.53
C ARG A 109 -15.25 10.30 -27.30
N LEU A 110 -14.56 9.65 -26.37
CA LEU A 110 -13.14 9.88 -26.12
C LEU A 110 -12.33 8.77 -26.80
N TRP A 111 -11.40 9.16 -27.68
CA TRP A 111 -10.62 8.20 -28.49
C TRP A 111 -9.29 7.82 -27.82
N GLY A 112 -8.68 8.75 -27.11
CA GLY A 112 -7.36 8.58 -26.48
C GLY A 112 -6.73 9.91 -26.12
N PHE A 113 -5.46 9.88 -25.81
CA PHE A 113 -4.65 11.08 -25.57
C PHE A 113 -3.96 11.53 -26.85
N ALA A 114 -3.94 12.83 -27.10
CA ALA A 114 -3.13 13.42 -28.14
C ALA A 114 -1.64 13.34 -27.80
N PRO A 115 -0.71 13.36 -28.78
CA PRO A 115 0.72 13.20 -28.52
C PRO A 115 1.31 14.25 -27.57
N ASP A 116 0.84 15.47 -27.62
CA ASP A 116 1.21 16.55 -26.72
C ASP A 116 0.74 16.30 -25.29
N ALA A 117 -0.46 15.75 -25.10
CA ALA A 117 -0.96 15.33 -23.79
C ALA A 117 -0.11 14.20 -23.20
N ILE A 118 0.31 13.22 -23.99
CA ILE A 118 1.23 12.15 -23.55
C ILE A 118 2.56 12.76 -23.08
N THR A 119 3.10 13.69 -23.86
CA THR A 119 4.33 14.39 -23.49
C THR A 119 4.17 15.15 -22.17
N ALA A 120 3.04 15.81 -21.96
CA ALA A 120 2.73 16.50 -20.71
C ALA A 120 2.62 15.53 -19.54
N LEU A 121 2.00 14.36 -19.71
CA LEU A 121 1.90 13.32 -18.70
C LEU A 121 3.29 12.83 -18.25
N HIS A 122 4.22 12.65 -19.15
CA HIS A 122 5.59 12.23 -18.85
C HIS A 122 6.41 13.32 -18.14
N ASN A 123 6.19 14.58 -18.48
CA ASN A 123 6.90 15.72 -17.90
C ASN A 123 6.35 16.16 -16.54
N TYR A 124 5.16 15.69 -16.15
CA TYR A 124 4.56 16.04 -14.88
C TYR A 124 5.22 15.29 -13.71
N VAL A 125 5.41 15.98 -12.59
CA VAL A 125 6.17 15.45 -11.43
C VAL A 125 5.41 14.40 -10.63
N TRP A 126 4.08 14.34 -10.76
CA TRP A 126 3.18 13.40 -10.07
C TRP A 126 3.36 13.39 -8.54
N PRO A 127 3.21 14.52 -7.83
CA PRO A 127 3.45 14.59 -6.38
C PRO A 127 2.54 13.66 -5.57
N GLY A 128 1.34 13.39 -6.07
CA GLY A 128 0.39 12.45 -5.49
C GLY A 128 0.50 11.01 -6.02
N ASN A 129 1.52 10.72 -6.86
CA ASN A 129 1.69 9.41 -7.50
C ASN A 129 0.41 8.94 -8.22
N VAL A 130 0.08 7.65 -8.12
CA VAL A 130 -1.11 7.05 -8.75
C VAL A 130 -2.41 7.71 -8.29
N ARG A 131 -2.48 8.17 -7.02
CA ARG A 131 -3.67 8.86 -6.52
C ARG A 131 -3.95 10.18 -7.24
N ALA A 132 -2.91 10.89 -7.69
CA ALA A 132 -3.08 12.09 -8.49
C ALA A 132 -3.66 11.80 -9.87
N CYS A 133 -3.45 10.61 -10.42
CA CYS A 133 -4.10 10.19 -11.67
C CYS A 133 -5.61 9.99 -11.47
N ASP A 134 -6.04 9.45 -10.33
CA ASP A 134 -7.46 9.19 -10.04
C ASP A 134 -8.26 10.50 -9.83
N VAL A 135 -7.64 11.52 -9.25
CA VAL A 135 -8.30 12.80 -8.92
C VAL A 135 -8.25 13.79 -10.09
N GLY A 136 -7.29 13.66 -11.00
CA GLY A 136 -7.11 14.57 -12.16
C GLY A 136 -8.27 14.57 -13.16
N GLY A 137 -9.21 13.62 -13.04
CA GLY A 137 -10.45 13.62 -13.82
C GLY A 137 -11.60 14.45 -13.23
N ALA A 138 -11.39 15.04 -12.06
CA ALA A 138 -12.40 15.84 -11.33
C ALA A 138 -11.99 17.31 -11.11
N ALA A 139 -10.96 17.78 -11.79
CA ALA A 139 -10.62 19.21 -11.79
C ALA A 139 -11.23 19.84 -13.05
N ASP A 140 -12.13 20.81 -12.83
CA ASP A 140 -12.91 21.62 -13.75
C ASP A 140 -12.18 22.13 -15.00
#